data_26f01ebc8b5869e9b07a2b925bd8c0d8
#
_entry.id   26f01ebc8b5869e9b07a2b925bd8c0d8
#
_cell.length_a   1.000
_cell.length_b   1.000
_cell.length_c   1.000
_cell.angle_alpha   90.00
_cell.angle_beta   90.00
_cell.angle_gamma   90.00
#
_symmetry.space_group_name_H-M   'P 1'
#
loop_
_entity.id
_entity.type
_entity.pdbx_description
1 polymer ?
#
loop_
_entity_poly.entity_id
_entity_poly.type
_entity_poly.pdbx_seq_one_letter_code
_entity_poly.pdbx_strand_id
1 'polypeptide(L)'
;MLAALLTLSAVLTAQNRPAIDFWNRRAPGTEYESILEVSGREELGVFLQRARDPRNLRTICEGRLEAIDTAIPTQQQYLKTLLAQPQQSRDFAEIAWTHRSLGQLWAYVGQLGRAAEEFDAAYRIALERQSTDPRLRDALPPLEAMIGVAHLRRGELENCVDNHQAMSCIFPIREQGRHQRTSGSERAMEFFLKHLARQPENLEVRWLLNLAAMTLGRYPDGVPERWRMPAKAFTSEENPGRFDEVAHEAGLHTIGRAGGAAIEDYDGDGRVDIFVSSTDPCASARLYRNAGGGHFEERTEAAGLKEQLGGLNATHTDYNNDGFIDVFVMRGGWEYPMRNSLLRNDGKGN
;
A
#
# COMPACT_ATOMS: atom_id res chain seq x y z
N MET A 1 -12.35 23.77 -25.73
CA MET A 1 -13.07 24.53 -24.69
C MET A 1 -13.94 23.64 -23.77
N LEU A 2 -14.57 22.54 -24.24
CA LEU A 2 -15.36 21.65 -23.35
C LEU A 2 -14.53 20.81 -22.38
N ALA A 3 -13.34 20.39 -22.73
CA ALA A 3 -12.46 19.58 -21.87
C ALA A 3 -11.93 20.36 -20.64
N ALA A 4 -11.69 21.67 -20.81
CA ALA A 4 -11.24 22.53 -19.70
C ALA A 4 -12.34 22.80 -18.65
N LEU A 5 -13.61 22.78 -19.09
CA LEU A 5 -14.76 22.96 -18.19
C LEU A 5 -15.05 21.70 -17.35
N LEU A 6 -14.78 20.51 -17.87
CA LEU A 6 -14.95 19.25 -17.13
C LEU A 6 -13.88 19.04 -16.06
N THR A 7 -12.65 19.49 -16.30
CA THR A 7 -11.57 19.45 -15.30
C THR A 7 -11.82 20.45 -14.17
N LEU A 8 -12.34 21.64 -14.47
CA LEU A 8 -12.74 22.60 -13.44
C LEU A 8 -13.91 22.09 -12.57
N SER A 9 -14.86 21.36 -13.16
CA SER A 9 -16.00 20.76 -12.44
C SER A 9 -15.56 19.65 -11.47
N ALA A 10 -14.57 18.84 -11.83
CA ALA A 10 -14.02 17.80 -10.94
C ALA A 10 -13.25 18.40 -9.75
N VAL A 11 -12.51 19.49 -9.97
CA VAL A 11 -11.83 20.25 -8.91
C VAL A 11 -12.84 20.94 -8.00
N LEU A 12 -13.91 21.52 -8.56
CA LEU A 12 -14.98 22.18 -7.81
C LEU A 12 -15.80 21.21 -6.93
N THR A 13 -15.96 19.94 -7.33
CA THR A 13 -16.63 18.93 -6.49
C THR A 13 -15.75 18.43 -5.34
N ALA A 14 -14.43 18.51 -5.45
CA ALA A 14 -13.53 18.27 -4.33
C ALA A 14 -13.59 19.40 -3.27
N GLN A 15 -13.87 20.62 -3.69
CA GLN A 15 -13.98 21.79 -2.80
C GLN A 15 -15.21 21.77 -1.86
N ASN A 16 -16.24 20.99 -2.16
CA ASN A 16 -17.47 20.91 -1.34
C ASN A 16 -17.47 19.78 -0.30
N ARG A 17 -16.37 19.11 -0.06
CA ARG A 17 -16.26 18.16 1.04
C ARG A 17 -15.95 18.94 2.33
N PRO A 18 -16.72 18.78 3.40
CA PRO A 18 -16.38 19.41 4.68
C PRO A 18 -15.02 18.88 5.14
N ALA A 19 -14.03 19.78 5.23
CA ALA A 19 -12.65 19.46 5.62
C ALA A 19 -12.56 18.72 6.97
N ILE A 20 -13.59 18.86 7.80
CA ILE A 20 -13.68 18.30 9.15
C ILE A 20 -13.86 16.79 9.14
N ASP A 21 -14.65 16.21 8.23
CA ASP A 21 -14.89 14.75 8.18
C ASP A 21 -13.70 13.94 7.71
N PHE A 22 -12.74 14.59 7.07
CA PHE A 22 -11.58 13.91 6.51
C PHE A 22 -10.48 13.65 7.54
N TRP A 23 -10.35 14.52 8.52
CA TRP A 23 -9.35 14.37 9.57
C TRP A 23 -9.79 13.42 10.70
N ASN A 24 -11.12 13.19 10.82
CA ASN A 24 -11.76 12.42 11.89
C ASN A 24 -12.63 11.30 11.34
N ARG A 25 -12.07 10.38 10.55
CA ARG A 25 -12.83 9.21 10.09
C ARG A 25 -12.90 8.16 11.19
N ARG A 26 -14.10 7.95 11.71
CA ARG A 26 -14.42 6.80 12.55
C ARG A 26 -14.95 5.67 11.68
N ALA A 27 -14.43 4.45 11.87
CA ALA A 27 -15.06 3.27 11.30
C ALA A 27 -16.47 3.12 11.91
N PRO A 28 -17.54 3.00 11.10
CA PRO A 28 -18.90 2.88 11.61
C PRO A 28 -19.02 1.72 12.61
N GLY A 29 -19.49 2.03 13.84
CA GLY A 29 -19.75 1.01 14.87
C GLY A 29 -18.54 0.59 15.71
N THR A 30 -17.40 1.25 15.58
CA THR A 30 -16.22 1.02 16.44
C THR A 30 -15.83 2.31 17.15
N GLU A 31 -15.38 2.18 18.41
CA GLU A 31 -14.71 3.29 19.13
C GLU A 31 -13.30 3.56 18.56
N TYR A 32 -12.89 2.79 17.54
CA TYR A 32 -11.57 2.75 16.98
C TYR A 32 -11.49 3.59 15.71
N GLU A 33 -10.67 4.61 15.76
CA GLU A 33 -10.40 5.52 14.66
C GLU A 33 -9.17 5.04 13.89
N SER A 34 -9.36 4.44 12.70
CA SER A 34 -8.22 4.12 11.83
C SER A 34 -7.68 5.41 11.20
N ILE A 35 -6.48 5.80 11.62
CA ILE A 35 -5.84 7.04 11.18
C ILE A 35 -4.95 6.80 9.95
N LEU A 36 -4.72 5.53 9.57
CA LEU A 36 -3.58 5.16 8.74
C LEU A 36 -3.91 4.91 7.25
N GLU A 37 -4.94 5.57 6.71
CA GLU A 37 -5.10 5.60 5.24
C GLU A 37 -4.01 6.49 4.61
N VAL A 38 -2.87 5.89 4.31
CA VAL A 38 -1.75 6.53 3.61
C VAL A 38 -1.55 5.94 2.21
N SER A 39 -2.47 5.07 1.75
CA SER A 39 -2.33 4.40 0.45
C SER A 39 -2.56 5.34 -0.74
N GLY A 40 -3.20 6.48 -0.53
CA GLY A 40 -3.56 7.44 -1.59
C GLY A 40 -4.67 6.97 -2.52
N ARG A 41 -5.27 5.81 -2.24
CA ARG A 41 -6.34 5.25 -3.06
C ARG A 41 -7.57 6.16 -3.13
N GLU A 42 -7.93 6.76 -2.01
CA GLU A 42 -9.09 7.66 -1.97
C GLU A 42 -8.83 8.95 -2.73
N GLU A 43 -7.62 9.49 -2.64
CA GLU A 43 -7.20 10.68 -3.39
C GLU A 43 -7.22 10.40 -4.88
N LEU A 44 -6.72 9.25 -5.32
CA LEU A 44 -6.78 8.83 -6.70
C LEU A 44 -8.22 8.58 -7.16
N GLY A 45 -9.08 8.06 -6.28
CA GLY A 45 -10.47 7.74 -6.56
C GLY A 45 -11.29 8.91 -7.14
N VAL A 46 -10.93 10.15 -6.83
CA VAL A 46 -11.56 11.35 -7.38
C VAL A 46 -11.26 11.51 -8.88
N PHE A 47 -10.10 11.04 -9.34
CA PHE A 47 -9.64 11.12 -10.72
C PHE A 47 -9.99 9.89 -11.54
N LEU A 48 -10.34 8.78 -10.86
CA LEU A 48 -10.80 7.58 -11.53
C LEU A 48 -12.12 7.86 -12.23
N GLN A 49 -12.07 8.06 -13.52
CA GLN A 49 -13.27 7.93 -14.33
C GLN A 49 -13.77 6.50 -14.15
N ARG A 50 -15.07 6.32 -13.86
CA ARG A 50 -15.67 4.98 -13.74
C ARG A 50 -15.18 4.13 -14.89
N ALA A 51 -14.57 2.99 -14.60
CA ALA A 51 -14.09 2.07 -15.62
C ALA A 51 -15.17 1.90 -16.68
N ARG A 52 -14.87 2.30 -17.90
CA ARG A 52 -15.85 2.36 -19.00
C ARG A 52 -16.48 0.99 -19.28
N ASP A 53 -15.71 -0.08 -19.04
CA ASP A 53 -16.20 -1.45 -19.09
C ASP A 53 -15.47 -2.31 -18.04
N PRO A 54 -16.12 -2.69 -16.91
CA PRO A 54 -15.53 -3.53 -15.89
C PRO A 54 -15.25 -4.98 -16.38
N ARG A 55 -15.69 -5.33 -17.58
CA ARG A 55 -15.40 -6.63 -18.21
C ARG A 55 -14.09 -6.63 -18.97
N ASN A 56 -13.58 -5.47 -19.35
CA ASN A 56 -12.32 -5.35 -20.05
C ASN A 56 -11.19 -4.96 -19.07
N LEU A 57 -10.36 -5.94 -18.71
CA LEU A 57 -9.29 -5.76 -17.72
C LEU A 57 -8.26 -4.71 -18.15
N ARG A 58 -7.95 -4.65 -19.44
CA ARG A 58 -6.98 -3.68 -19.98
C ARG A 58 -7.47 -2.25 -19.83
N THR A 59 -8.76 -1.97 -20.12
CA THR A 59 -9.30 -0.62 -19.99
C THR A 59 -9.35 -0.14 -18.54
N ILE A 60 -9.44 -1.06 -17.57
CA ILE A 60 -9.35 -0.73 -16.15
C ILE A 60 -7.92 -0.28 -15.80
N CYS A 61 -6.91 -1.04 -16.27
CA CYS A 61 -5.51 -0.66 -16.09
C CYS A 61 -5.21 0.71 -16.74
N GLU A 62 -5.60 0.90 -18.00
CA GLU A 62 -5.42 2.16 -18.73
C GLU A 62 -6.07 3.34 -17.99
N GLY A 63 -7.30 3.18 -17.52
CA GLY A 63 -8.00 4.21 -16.75
C GLY A 63 -7.32 4.55 -15.43
N ARG A 64 -6.72 3.56 -14.76
CA ARG A 64 -5.91 3.79 -13.56
C ARG A 64 -4.64 4.58 -13.87
N LEU A 65 -3.92 4.22 -14.92
CA LEU A 65 -2.71 4.94 -15.33
C LEU A 65 -3.03 6.38 -15.72
N GLU A 66 -4.10 6.61 -16.49
CA GLU A 66 -4.57 7.96 -16.85
C GLU A 66 -4.93 8.78 -15.60
N ALA A 67 -5.57 8.17 -14.60
CA ALA A 67 -5.88 8.84 -13.35
C ALA A 67 -4.61 9.25 -12.59
N ILE A 68 -3.61 8.39 -12.53
CA ILE A 68 -2.30 8.69 -11.91
C ILE A 68 -1.63 9.86 -12.64
N ASP A 69 -1.56 9.80 -13.95
CA ASP A 69 -0.91 10.83 -14.79
C ASP A 69 -1.62 12.18 -14.69
N THR A 70 -2.91 12.18 -14.32
CA THR A 70 -3.72 13.39 -14.19
C THR A 70 -3.73 13.94 -12.76
N ALA A 71 -3.81 13.08 -11.75
CA ALA A 71 -4.04 13.47 -10.36
C ALA A 71 -2.91 14.36 -9.81
N ILE A 72 -1.67 13.89 -9.93
CA ILE A 72 -0.51 14.59 -9.35
C ILE A 72 -0.31 15.97 -9.99
N PRO A 73 -0.25 16.12 -11.34
CA PRO A 73 -0.13 17.44 -11.96
C PRO A 73 -1.28 18.37 -11.62
N THR A 74 -2.52 17.85 -11.53
CA THR A 74 -3.69 18.65 -11.16
C THR A 74 -3.57 19.21 -9.76
N GLN A 75 -3.20 18.38 -8.80
CA GLN A 75 -3.00 18.83 -7.41
C GLN A 75 -1.82 19.79 -7.27
N GLN A 76 -0.73 19.56 -8.01
CA GLN A 76 0.40 20.49 -8.05
C GLN A 76 0.02 21.85 -8.61
N GLN A 77 -0.78 21.86 -9.69
CA GLN A 77 -1.27 23.11 -10.27
C GLN A 77 -2.22 23.84 -9.32
N TYR A 78 -3.10 23.10 -8.63
CA TYR A 78 -3.97 23.66 -7.61
C TYR A 78 -3.16 24.29 -6.47
N LEU A 79 -2.16 23.60 -5.95
CA LEU A 79 -1.26 24.14 -4.94
C LEU A 79 -0.59 25.44 -5.38
N LYS A 80 -0.12 25.51 -6.63
CA LYS A 80 0.45 26.75 -7.20
C LYS A 80 -0.55 27.91 -7.20
N THR A 81 -1.82 27.65 -7.50
CA THR A 81 -2.86 28.70 -7.47
C THR A 81 -3.12 29.20 -6.05
N LEU A 82 -3.13 28.32 -5.05
CA LEU A 82 -3.28 28.69 -3.64
C LEU A 82 -2.09 29.55 -3.16
N LEU A 83 -0.88 29.15 -3.52
CA LEU A 83 0.36 29.86 -3.15
C LEU A 83 0.54 31.21 -3.88
N ALA A 84 -0.09 31.38 -5.04
CA ALA A 84 -0.07 32.66 -5.78
C ALA A 84 -0.98 33.74 -5.16
N GLN A 85 -1.91 33.37 -4.28
CA GLN A 85 -2.76 34.32 -3.56
C GLN A 85 -1.93 35.22 -2.62
N PRO A 86 -2.36 36.47 -2.38
CA PRO A 86 -1.76 37.30 -1.35
C PRO A 86 -1.75 36.59 0.02
N GLN A 87 -0.68 36.74 0.79
CA GLN A 87 -0.49 36.00 2.04
C GLN A 87 -1.65 36.16 3.02
N GLN A 88 -2.28 37.36 3.07
CA GLN A 88 -3.41 37.65 3.95
C GLN A 88 -4.70 36.92 3.58
N SER A 89 -4.84 36.52 2.32
CA SER A 89 -6.02 35.81 1.79
C SER A 89 -5.83 34.31 1.61
N ARG A 90 -4.68 33.77 1.99
CA ARG A 90 -4.40 32.32 1.88
C ARG A 90 -5.17 31.54 2.92
N ASP A 91 -5.89 30.51 2.49
CA ASP A 91 -6.36 29.46 3.39
C ASP A 91 -5.23 28.45 3.63
N PHE A 92 -4.55 28.56 4.76
CA PHE A 92 -3.43 27.69 5.10
C PHE A 92 -3.85 26.26 5.42
N ALA A 93 -5.10 26.03 5.85
CA ALA A 93 -5.62 24.70 6.03
C ALA A 93 -5.82 24.00 4.67
N GLU A 94 -6.30 24.72 3.66
CA GLU A 94 -6.42 24.20 2.29
C GLU A 94 -5.06 23.91 1.65
N ILE A 95 -4.05 24.74 1.91
CA ILE A 95 -2.67 24.50 1.46
C ILE A 95 -2.11 23.23 2.12
N ALA A 96 -2.27 23.09 3.45
CA ALA A 96 -1.82 21.91 4.18
C ALA A 96 -2.55 20.64 3.70
N TRP A 97 -3.86 20.73 3.46
CA TRP A 97 -4.65 19.67 2.86
C TRP A 97 -4.10 19.26 1.48
N THR A 98 -3.81 20.22 0.60
CA THR A 98 -3.31 19.93 -0.74
C THR A 98 -1.95 19.25 -0.69
N HIS A 99 -1.05 19.68 0.21
CA HIS A 99 0.20 18.98 0.46
C HIS A 99 -0.02 17.55 0.96
N ARG A 100 -0.95 17.34 1.90
CA ARG A 100 -1.31 16.00 2.37
C ARG A 100 -1.81 15.11 1.23
N SER A 101 -2.74 15.60 0.40
CA SER A 101 -3.26 14.87 -0.77
C SER A 101 -2.14 14.51 -1.75
N LEU A 102 -1.23 15.44 -2.04
CA LEU A 102 -0.04 15.15 -2.85
C LEU A 102 0.84 14.07 -2.22
N GLY A 103 1.05 14.13 -0.90
CA GLY A 103 1.80 13.09 -0.18
C GLY A 103 1.17 11.71 -0.33
N GLN A 104 -0.14 11.60 -0.23
CA GLN A 104 -0.87 10.34 -0.43
C GLN A 104 -0.79 9.85 -1.88
N LEU A 105 -0.91 10.73 -2.88
CA LEU A 105 -0.74 10.36 -4.29
C LEU A 105 0.68 9.89 -4.59
N TRP A 106 1.71 10.55 -4.04
CA TRP A 106 3.09 10.09 -4.16
C TRP A 106 3.32 8.74 -3.46
N ALA A 107 2.69 8.50 -2.31
CA ALA A 107 2.73 7.19 -1.63
C ALA A 107 2.07 6.10 -2.47
N TYR A 108 0.94 6.42 -3.14
CA TYR A 108 0.24 5.49 -4.03
C TYR A 108 1.14 4.98 -5.18
N VAL A 109 1.95 5.86 -5.76
CA VAL A 109 2.87 5.50 -6.84
C VAL A 109 4.25 5.01 -6.34
N GLY A 110 4.38 4.77 -5.02
CA GLY A 110 5.60 4.23 -4.42
C GLY A 110 6.74 5.24 -4.23
N GLN A 111 6.51 6.54 -4.49
CA GLN A 111 7.50 7.61 -4.31
C GLN A 111 7.53 8.11 -2.86
N LEU A 112 7.90 7.22 -1.92
CA LEU A 112 7.79 7.49 -0.47
C LEU A 112 8.64 8.66 0.02
N GLY A 113 9.76 8.96 -0.65
CA GLY A 113 10.55 10.16 -0.34
C GLY A 113 9.77 11.44 -0.60
N ARG A 114 9.14 11.56 -1.78
CA ARG A 114 8.29 12.70 -2.14
C ARG A 114 7.04 12.76 -1.27
N ALA A 115 6.46 11.62 -0.93
CA ALA A 115 5.33 11.56 -0.01
C ALA A 115 5.68 12.18 1.34
N ALA A 116 6.83 11.81 1.91
CA ALA A 116 7.31 12.35 3.19
C ALA A 116 7.57 13.86 3.11
N GLU A 117 8.15 14.37 2.02
CA GLU A 117 8.38 15.80 1.81
C GLU A 117 7.07 16.61 1.82
N GLU A 118 6.04 16.10 1.16
CA GLU A 118 4.72 16.74 1.11
C GLU A 118 4.01 16.68 2.47
N PHE A 119 4.06 15.56 3.16
CA PHE A 119 3.53 15.46 4.52
C PHE A 119 4.27 16.36 5.50
N ASP A 120 5.59 16.46 5.41
CA ASP A 120 6.40 17.40 6.21
C ASP A 120 6.03 18.87 5.92
N ALA A 121 5.70 19.22 4.67
CA ALA A 121 5.23 20.55 4.32
C ALA A 121 3.87 20.85 4.96
N ALA A 122 2.91 19.92 4.85
CA ALA A 122 1.62 20.03 5.55
C ALA A 122 1.78 20.17 7.05
N TYR A 123 2.65 19.36 7.66
CA TYR A 123 2.92 19.36 9.10
C TYR A 123 3.53 20.70 9.59
N ARG A 124 4.48 21.26 8.85
CA ARG A 124 5.07 22.56 9.19
C ARG A 124 4.03 23.66 9.21
N ILE A 125 3.16 23.73 8.20
CA ILE A 125 2.06 24.70 8.13
C ILE A 125 1.13 24.52 9.33
N ALA A 126 0.75 23.29 9.64
CA ALA A 126 -0.11 22.98 10.77
C ALA A 126 0.54 23.38 12.11
N LEU A 127 1.82 23.08 12.30
CA LEU A 127 2.54 23.41 13.52
C LEU A 127 2.67 24.92 13.74
N GLU A 128 2.96 25.69 12.69
CA GLU A 128 3.11 27.13 12.75
C GLU A 128 1.79 27.85 13.09
N ARG A 129 0.65 27.27 12.73
CA ARG A 129 -0.65 27.94 12.79
C ARG A 129 -1.67 27.27 13.71
N GLN A 130 -1.28 26.23 14.44
CA GLN A 130 -2.17 25.49 15.35
C GLN A 130 -2.86 26.34 16.41
N SER A 131 -2.26 27.46 16.80
CA SER A 131 -2.83 28.37 17.79
C SER A 131 -3.93 29.29 17.24
N THR A 132 -3.95 29.52 15.93
CA THR A 132 -4.85 30.46 15.25
C THR A 132 -5.91 29.76 14.40
N ASP A 133 -5.66 28.52 13.96
CA ASP A 133 -6.60 27.75 13.17
C ASP A 133 -6.82 26.36 13.79
N PRO A 134 -8.01 26.10 14.36
CA PRO A 134 -8.34 24.78 14.92
C PRO A 134 -8.22 23.62 13.94
N ARG A 135 -8.51 23.84 12.64
CA ARG A 135 -8.38 22.80 11.60
C ARG A 135 -6.95 22.31 11.51
N LEU A 136 -5.98 23.22 11.58
CA LEU A 136 -4.55 22.90 11.52
C LEU A 136 -4.04 22.25 12.81
N ARG A 137 -4.57 22.65 13.97
CA ARG A 137 -4.28 21.98 15.24
C ARG A 137 -4.74 20.52 15.20
N ASP A 138 -5.96 20.29 14.73
CA ASP A 138 -6.58 18.96 14.68
C ASP A 138 -5.96 18.07 13.58
N ALA A 139 -5.27 18.68 12.61
CA ALA A 139 -4.51 17.98 11.57
C ALA A 139 -3.16 17.41 12.07
N LEU A 140 -2.61 17.88 13.18
CA LEU A 140 -1.29 17.47 13.66
C LEU A 140 -1.19 15.96 13.96
N PRO A 141 -2.10 15.35 14.76
CA PRO A 141 -1.98 13.93 15.07
C PRO A 141 -2.00 13.03 13.82
N PRO A 142 -2.97 13.14 12.89
CA PRO A 142 -2.95 12.31 11.68
C PRO A 142 -1.72 12.54 10.80
N LEU A 143 -1.22 13.78 10.67
CA LEU A 143 0.00 14.05 9.92
C LEU A 143 1.23 13.39 10.56
N GLU A 144 1.34 13.43 11.90
CA GLU A 144 2.41 12.76 12.64
C GLU A 144 2.41 11.24 12.37
N ALA A 145 1.23 10.62 12.37
CA ALA A 145 1.11 9.20 12.04
C ALA A 145 1.48 8.90 10.57
N MET A 146 0.99 9.70 9.62
CA MET A 146 1.27 9.55 8.18
C MET A 146 2.75 9.68 7.86
N ILE A 147 3.43 10.68 8.43
CA ILE A 147 4.88 10.86 8.27
C ILE A 147 5.62 9.66 8.83
N GLY A 148 5.25 9.21 10.03
CA GLY A 148 5.85 8.01 10.64
C GLY A 148 5.72 6.78 9.74
N VAL A 149 4.51 6.53 9.21
CA VAL A 149 4.27 5.40 8.30
C VAL A 149 5.04 5.54 6.99
N ALA A 150 5.05 6.72 6.36
CA ALA A 150 5.77 6.94 5.11
C ALA A 150 7.28 6.66 5.27
N HIS A 151 7.87 7.12 6.39
CA HIS A 151 9.26 6.85 6.69
C HIS A 151 9.55 5.39 7.04
N LEU A 152 8.67 4.71 7.79
CA LEU A 152 8.83 3.29 8.11
C LEU A 152 8.78 2.44 6.84
N ARG A 153 7.80 2.69 5.96
CA ARG A 153 7.69 2.00 4.67
C ARG A 153 8.86 2.29 3.73
N ARG A 154 9.41 3.51 3.75
CA ARG A 154 10.65 3.79 3.05
C ARG A 154 11.79 2.92 3.57
N GLY A 155 11.91 2.80 4.90
CA GLY A 155 12.90 1.92 5.52
C GLY A 155 12.70 0.45 5.13
N GLU A 156 11.45 -0.02 5.02
CA GLU A 156 11.14 -1.38 4.52
C GLU A 156 11.61 -1.57 3.07
N LEU A 157 11.31 -0.64 2.17
CA LEU A 157 11.79 -0.73 0.78
C LEU A 157 13.31 -0.78 0.71
N GLU A 158 14.00 0.13 1.41
CA GLU A 158 15.46 0.24 1.41
C GLU A 158 16.17 -1.00 1.99
N ASN A 159 15.54 -1.75 2.91
CA ASN A 159 16.16 -2.84 3.65
C ASN A 159 15.58 -4.22 3.34
N CYS A 160 14.30 -4.31 2.94
CA CYS A 160 13.64 -5.59 2.70
C CYS A 160 13.45 -5.87 1.20
N VAL A 161 13.37 -4.84 0.35
CA VAL A 161 13.19 -5.00 -1.10
C VAL A 161 14.53 -4.82 -1.82
N ASP A 162 15.18 -3.66 -1.64
CA ASP A 162 16.44 -3.35 -2.34
C ASP A 162 17.64 -4.13 -1.79
N ASN A 163 17.57 -4.56 -0.52
CA ASN A 163 18.63 -5.29 0.19
C ASN A 163 18.03 -6.47 0.96
N HIS A 164 17.39 -7.37 0.21
CA HIS A 164 16.70 -8.52 0.78
C HIS A 164 17.65 -9.48 1.52
N GLN A 165 17.24 -9.92 2.69
CA GLN A 165 17.90 -10.97 3.47
C GLN A 165 16.85 -11.97 3.98
N ALA A 166 17.20 -13.23 4.11
CA ALA A 166 16.28 -14.31 4.52
C ALA A 166 15.55 -14.06 5.85
N MET A 167 16.11 -13.22 6.72
CA MET A 167 15.50 -12.85 8.02
C MET A 167 14.80 -11.48 7.99
N SER A 168 14.84 -10.78 6.86
CA SER A 168 14.09 -9.53 6.70
C SER A 168 12.60 -9.79 6.85
N CYS A 169 11.89 -8.86 7.49
CA CYS A 169 10.43 -8.93 7.65
C CYS A 169 9.88 -10.09 8.52
N ILE A 170 10.72 -10.95 9.11
CA ILE A 170 10.27 -12.01 10.02
C ILE A 170 10.08 -11.43 11.41
N PHE A 171 8.84 -11.47 11.88
CA PHE A 171 8.45 -10.92 13.16
C PHE A 171 8.49 -11.96 14.31
N PRO A 172 8.94 -11.63 15.51
CA PRO A 172 9.55 -10.35 15.92
C PRO A 172 10.94 -10.16 15.29
N ILE A 173 11.22 -8.94 14.80
CA ILE A 173 12.46 -8.64 14.09
C ILE A 173 13.66 -8.81 15.02
N ARG A 174 14.61 -9.63 14.60
CA ARG A 174 15.84 -9.96 15.35
C ARG A 174 17.08 -9.48 14.61
N GLU A 175 18.27 -9.78 15.13
CA GLU A 175 19.55 -9.24 14.66
C GLU A 175 19.74 -9.20 13.13
N GLN A 176 19.46 -10.32 12.45
CA GLN A 176 19.63 -10.43 10.99
C GLN A 176 18.54 -9.70 10.19
N GLY A 177 17.41 -9.37 10.81
CA GLY A 177 16.31 -8.61 10.21
C GLY A 177 16.37 -7.12 10.50
N ARG A 178 17.40 -6.63 11.24
CA ARG A 178 17.55 -5.20 11.52
C ARG A 178 17.87 -4.40 10.26
N HIS A 179 17.28 -3.22 10.18
CA HIS A 179 17.55 -2.31 9.09
C HIS A 179 19.00 -1.81 9.12
N GLN A 180 19.72 -1.95 8.03
CA GLN A 180 21.08 -1.41 7.86
C GLN A 180 21.02 0.09 7.53
N ARG A 181 20.02 0.48 6.71
CA ARG A 181 19.69 1.88 6.42
C ARG A 181 18.64 2.34 7.42
N THR A 182 19.09 2.92 8.55
CA THR A 182 18.26 3.16 9.74
C THR A 182 17.42 4.44 9.67
N SER A 183 17.75 5.38 8.78
CA SER A 183 17.15 6.72 8.75
C SER A 183 15.61 6.72 8.65
N GLY A 184 15.02 5.80 7.90
CA GLY A 184 13.58 5.64 7.78
C GLY A 184 12.94 5.28 9.13
N SER A 185 13.44 4.24 9.77
CA SER A 185 12.93 3.78 11.08
C SER A 185 13.16 4.77 12.21
N GLU A 186 14.29 5.50 12.20
CA GLU A 186 14.58 6.55 13.19
C GLU A 186 13.58 7.71 13.08
N ARG A 187 13.34 8.17 11.88
CA ARG A 187 12.37 9.23 11.62
C ARG A 187 10.93 8.77 11.95
N ALA A 188 10.61 7.52 11.63
CA ALA A 188 9.33 6.94 12.00
C ALA A 188 9.12 6.93 13.52
N MET A 189 10.09 6.47 14.30
CA MET A 189 10.03 6.50 15.77
C MET A 189 9.80 7.92 16.32
N GLU A 190 10.50 8.92 15.77
CA GLU A 190 10.33 10.30 16.19
C GLU A 190 8.87 10.75 16.05
N PHE A 191 8.26 10.50 14.90
CA PHE A 191 6.90 10.94 14.63
C PHE A 191 5.84 10.11 15.36
N PHE A 192 6.05 8.81 15.50
CA PHE A 192 5.15 7.98 16.33
C PHE A 192 5.16 8.41 17.80
N LEU A 193 6.30 8.82 18.34
CA LEU A 193 6.39 9.36 19.69
C LEU A 193 5.63 10.70 19.83
N LYS A 194 5.73 11.59 18.82
CA LYS A 194 4.96 12.84 18.79
C LYS A 194 3.45 12.58 18.78
N HIS A 195 3.02 11.67 17.89
CA HIS A 195 1.62 11.25 17.78
C HIS A 195 1.11 10.70 19.12
N LEU A 196 1.81 9.73 19.71
CA LEU A 196 1.41 9.11 20.99
C LEU A 196 1.46 10.07 22.17
N ALA A 197 2.25 11.14 22.11
CA ALA A 197 2.19 12.20 23.12
C ALA A 197 0.87 12.98 23.07
N ARG A 198 0.21 13.05 21.91
CA ARG A 198 -1.10 13.68 21.72
C ARG A 198 -2.25 12.69 21.84
N GLN A 199 -2.06 11.47 21.37
CA GLN A 199 -3.06 10.39 21.34
C GLN A 199 -2.48 9.11 21.95
N PRO A 200 -2.31 9.06 23.29
CA PRO A 200 -1.57 8.00 23.97
C PRO A 200 -2.20 6.61 23.86
N GLU A 201 -3.51 6.54 23.55
CA GLU A 201 -4.28 5.29 23.45
C GLU A 201 -4.35 4.74 22.03
N ASN A 202 -3.66 5.34 21.06
CA ASN A 202 -3.66 4.84 19.69
C ASN A 202 -2.84 3.54 19.59
N LEU A 203 -3.55 2.40 19.47
CA LEU A 203 -2.94 1.07 19.45
C LEU A 203 -2.16 0.79 18.15
N GLU A 204 -2.62 1.32 17.01
CA GLU A 204 -1.93 1.15 15.71
C GLU A 204 -0.55 1.81 15.76
N VAL A 205 -0.50 3.08 16.15
CA VAL A 205 0.76 3.81 16.23
C VAL A 205 1.66 3.25 17.35
N ARG A 206 1.07 2.78 18.45
CA ARG A 206 1.82 2.05 19.48
C ARG A 206 2.48 0.79 18.92
N TRP A 207 1.76 0.00 18.13
CA TRP A 207 2.32 -1.17 17.43
C TRP A 207 3.48 -0.77 16.53
N LEU A 208 3.27 0.23 15.66
CA LEU A 208 4.26 0.70 14.70
C LEU A 208 5.51 1.30 15.38
N LEU A 209 5.35 1.95 16.53
CA LEU A 209 6.50 2.41 17.35
C LEU A 209 7.37 1.24 17.80
N ASN A 210 6.76 0.15 18.30
CA ASN A 210 7.50 -1.02 18.74
C ASN A 210 8.17 -1.73 17.56
N LEU A 211 7.48 -1.81 16.41
CA LEU A 211 8.04 -2.36 15.18
C LEU A 211 9.26 -1.55 14.71
N ALA A 212 9.13 -0.23 14.63
CA ALA A 212 10.25 0.65 14.26
C ALA A 212 11.44 0.52 15.23
N ALA A 213 11.18 0.35 16.53
CA ALA A 213 12.23 0.10 17.51
C ALA A 213 12.91 -1.27 17.30
N MET A 214 12.16 -2.30 16.88
CA MET A 214 12.74 -3.62 16.55
C MET A 214 13.63 -3.54 15.32
N THR A 215 13.22 -2.84 14.26
CA THR A 215 14.05 -2.68 13.05
C THR A 215 15.38 -1.97 13.34
N LEU A 216 15.43 -1.13 14.38
CA LEU A 216 16.65 -0.45 14.86
C LEU A 216 17.43 -1.25 15.91
N GLY A 217 16.94 -2.39 16.35
CA GLY A 217 17.51 -3.13 17.48
C GLY A 217 17.41 -2.38 18.81
N ARG A 218 16.49 -1.43 18.94
CA ARG A 218 16.26 -0.61 20.15
C ARG A 218 15.10 -1.13 21.01
N TYR A 219 14.39 -2.15 20.58
CA TYR A 219 13.36 -2.80 21.39
C TYR A 219 14.01 -3.79 22.37
N PRO A 220 13.56 -3.88 23.66
CA PRO A 220 12.46 -3.13 24.27
C PRO A 220 12.86 -1.78 24.85
N ASP A 221 14.14 -1.54 25.15
CA ASP A 221 14.61 -0.44 26.01
C ASP A 221 14.50 0.95 25.36
N GLY A 222 14.52 1.02 24.04
CA GLY A 222 14.33 2.25 23.30
C GLY A 222 12.87 2.70 23.18
N VAL A 223 11.90 1.91 23.70
CA VAL A 223 10.49 2.27 23.71
C VAL A 223 10.08 2.72 25.11
N PRO A 224 9.48 3.92 25.29
CA PRO A 224 8.97 4.35 26.58
C PRO A 224 8.04 3.30 27.20
N GLU A 225 8.17 3.03 28.52
CA GLU A 225 7.49 1.94 29.22
C GLU A 225 5.98 1.93 29.00
N ARG A 226 5.34 3.09 29.03
CA ARG A 226 3.89 3.24 28.83
C ARG A 226 3.38 2.77 27.46
N TRP A 227 4.25 2.75 26.44
CA TRP A 227 3.91 2.32 25.08
C TRP A 227 4.62 1.03 24.67
N ARG A 228 5.48 0.52 25.54
CA ARG A 228 6.18 -0.75 25.30
C ARG A 228 5.17 -1.89 25.27
N MET A 229 5.24 -2.69 24.24
CA MET A 229 4.53 -3.96 24.21
C MET A 229 5.35 -5.03 24.95
N PRO A 230 4.74 -5.84 25.83
CA PRO A 230 5.49 -6.88 26.53
C PRO A 230 5.98 -7.95 25.55
N ALA A 231 7.18 -8.47 25.75
CA ALA A 231 7.75 -9.52 24.89
C ALA A 231 6.84 -10.75 24.77
N LYS A 232 6.04 -11.02 25.81
CA LYS A 232 5.05 -12.11 25.81
C LYS A 232 3.98 -11.93 24.71
N ALA A 233 3.67 -10.70 24.28
CA ALA A 233 2.73 -10.45 23.17
C ALA A 233 3.22 -11.00 21.83
N PHE A 234 4.53 -11.32 21.72
CA PHE A 234 5.19 -11.81 20.50
C PHE A 234 5.62 -13.29 20.63
N THR A 235 5.19 -13.97 21.66
CA THR A 235 5.45 -15.39 21.84
C THR A 235 4.21 -16.20 21.51
N SER A 236 4.39 -17.28 20.76
CA SER A 236 3.36 -18.30 20.55
C SER A 236 3.55 -19.44 21.52
N GLU A 237 2.46 -20.04 21.99
CA GLU A 237 2.48 -21.28 22.77
C GLU A 237 2.81 -22.48 21.87
N GLU A 238 2.54 -22.36 20.57
CA GLU A 238 2.88 -23.34 19.55
C GLU A 238 4.14 -22.93 18.79
N ASN A 239 4.99 -23.89 18.49
CA ASN A 239 6.18 -23.69 17.69
C ASN A 239 6.14 -24.63 16.47
N PRO A 240 5.49 -24.21 15.35
CA PRO A 240 5.43 -25.01 14.13
C PRO A 240 6.79 -25.12 13.41
N GLY A 241 7.86 -24.56 13.99
CA GLY A 241 9.14 -24.40 13.35
C GLY A 241 9.26 -23.06 12.62
N ARG A 242 10.27 -22.94 11.80
CA ARG A 242 10.52 -21.76 10.97
C ARG A 242 10.49 -22.14 9.50
N PHE A 243 9.95 -21.25 8.69
CA PHE A 243 10.10 -21.28 7.25
C PHE A 243 11.27 -20.35 6.90
N ASP A 244 12.25 -20.87 6.18
CA ASP A 244 13.30 -20.05 5.60
C ASP A 244 12.76 -19.39 4.32
N GLU A 245 13.11 -18.12 4.10
CA GLU A 245 12.74 -17.40 2.91
C GLU A 245 13.70 -17.81 1.79
N VAL A 246 13.20 -18.54 0.81
CA VAL A 246 13.97 -19.13 -0.31
C VAL A 246 13.47 -18.67 -1.69
N ALA A 247 12.54 -17.71 -1.76
CA ALA A 247 11.93 -17.30 -3.04
C ALA A 247 12.97 -16.79 -4.03
N HIS A 248 13.99 -16.09 -3.58
CA HIS A 248 15.09 -15.61 -4.43
C HIS A 248 15.86 -16.76 -5.06
N GLU A 249 16.25 -17.75 -4.26
CA GLU A 249 16.99 -18.92 -4.69
C GLU A 249 16.14 -19.85 -5.57
N ALA A 250 14.83 -19.90 -5.28
CA ALA A 250 13.87 -20.69 -6.02
C ALA A 250 13.40 -20.06 -7.35
N GLY A 251 13.80 -18.83 -7.67
CA GLY A 251 13.33 -18.12 -8.87
C GLY A 251 11.96 -17.47 -8.74
N LEU A 252 11.46 -17.28 -7.52
CA LEU A 252 10.12 -16.72 -7.20
C LEU A 252 10.16 -15.27 -6.70
N HIS A 253 11.28 -14.59 -6.81
CA HIS A 253 11.57 -13.28 -6.22
C HIS A 253 10.91 -12.08 -6.94
N THR A 254 9.73 -12.27 -7.51
CA THR A 254 9.03 -11.21 -8.22
C THR A 254 8.29 -10.29 -7.25
N ILE A 255 8.49 -9.00 -7.43
CA ILE A 255 7.76 -7.98 -6.68
C ILE A 255 6.36 -7.82 -7.28
N GLY A 256 5.35 -7.81 -6.42
CA GLY A 256 3.96 -7.61 -6.81
C GLY A 256 3.11 -7.13 -5.64
N ARG A 257 1.89 -6.69 -5.94
CA ARG A 257 0.89 -6.48 -4.89
C ARG A 257 0.29 -7.83 -4.51
N ALA A 258 0.00 -8.00 -3.22
CA ALA A 258 -0.62 -9.21 -2.70
C ALA A 258 -1.81 -9.67 -3.54
N GLY A 259 -1.90 -10.95 -3.80
CA GLY A 259 -2.98 -11.65 -4.48
C GLY A 259 -3.16 -13.04 -3.89
N GLY A 260 -3.82 -13.92 -4.61
CA GLY A 260 -3.94 -15.33 -4.25
C GLY A 260 -2.90 -16.19 -4.97
N ALA A 261 -2.64 -17.36 -4.41
CA ALA A 261 -1.87 -18.42 -5.04
C ALA A 261 -2.69 -19.71 -5.12
N ALA A 262 -2.54 -20.42 -6.22
CA ALA A 262 -3.06 -21.77 -6.41
C ALA A 262 -1.89 -22.68 -6.77
N ILE A 263 -1.75 -23.79 -6.04
CA ILE A 263 -0.60 -24.68 -6.13
C ILE A 263 -1.10 -26.04 -6.59
N GLU A 264 -0.68 -26.47 -7.78
CA GLU A 264 -1.09 -27.73 -8.39
C GLU A 264 -0.16 -28.12 -9.54
N ASP A 265 -0.21 -29.36 -9.98
CA ASP A 265 0.51 -29.86 -11.17
C ASP A 265 -0.28 -29.49 -12.44
N TYR A 266 0.08 -28.35 -13.05
CA TYR A 266 -0.65 -27.82 -14.22
C TYR A 266 -0.21 -28.44 -15.56
N ASP A 267 1.00 -29.00 -15.65
CA ASP A 267 1.50 -29.62 -16.89
C ASP A 267 1.52 -31.15 -16.85
N GLY A 268 1.09 -31.76 -15.73
CA GLY A 268 0.99 -33.21 -15.56
C GLY A 268 2.33 -33.91 -15.43
N ASP A 269 3.39 -33.24 -15.03
CA ASP A 269 4.74 -33.80 -14.91
C ASP A 269 5.03 -34.41 -13.52
N GLY A 270 4.07 -34.39 -12.63
CA GLY A 270 4.14 -34.95 -11.28
C GLY A 270 4.79 -34.00 -10.24
N ARG A 271 5.06 -32.76 -10.59
CA ARG A 271 5.58 -31.73 -9.71
C ARG A 271 4.57 -30.60 -9.60
N VAL A 272 4.43 -30.05 -8.40
CA VAL A 272 3.49 -28.93 -8.17
C VAL A 272 4.08 -27.62 -8.67
N ASP A 273 3.30 -26.89 -9.45
CA ASP A 273 3.56 -25.56 -9.97
C ASP A 273 2.86 -24.50 -9.10
N ILE A 274 3.12 -23.23 -9.36
CA ILE A 274 2.54 -22.12 -8.61
C ILE A 274 1.91 -21.11 -9.57
N PHE A 275 0.59 -20.96 -9.46
CA PHE A 275 -0.14 -19.86 -10.09
C PHE A 275 -0.31 -18.74 -9.05
N VAL A 276 0.00 -17.49 -9.44
CA VAL A 276 -0.13 -16.30 -8.55
C VAL A 276 -0.91 -15.21 -9.25
N SER A 277 -1.90 -14.65 -8.56
CA SER A 277 -2.58 -13.42 -8.98
C SER A 277 -2.01 -12.19 -8.28
N SER A 278 -2.39 -11.00 -8.72
CA SER A 278 -1.99 -9.71 -8.12
C SER A 278 -3.20 -8.80 -7.98
N THR A 279 -3.32 -8.10 -6.86
CA THR A 279 -4.36 -7.06 -6.71
C THR A 279 -4.10 -5.82 -7.56
N ASP A 280 -2.91 -5.68 -8.14
CA ASP A 280 -2.63 -4.60 -9.09
C ASP A 280 -3.41 -4.84 -10.40
N PRO A 281 -4.34 -3.94 -10.80
CA PRO A 281 -5.13 -4.10 -12.00
C PRO A 281 -4.31 -4.03 -13.30
N CYS A 282 -3.03 -3.67 -13.23
CA CYS A 282 -2.10 -3.65 -14.36
C CYS A 282 -1.10 -4.81 -14.36
N ALA A 283 -1.06 -5.61 -13.30
CA ALA A 283 -0.16 -6.76 -13.23
C ALA A 283 -0.86 -8.03 -13.73
N SER A 284 -0.17 -8.80 -14.58
CA SER A 284 -0.63 -10.10 -15.04
C SER A 284 -0.59 -11.13 -13.91
N ALA A 285 -1.52 -12.07 -13.92
CA ALA A 285 -1.34 -13.32 -13.21
C ALA A 285 -0.08 -14.04 -13.75
N ARG A 286 0.58 -14.82 -12.89
CA ARG A 286 1.83 -15.52 -13.24
C ARG A 286 1.71 -17.01 -13.00
N LEU A 287 2.37 -17.76 -13.85
CA LEU A 287 2.57 -19.20 -13.69
C LEU A 287 4.06 -19.48 -13.55
N TYR A 288 4.43 -20.17 -12.49
CA TYR A 288 5.76 -20.67 -12.24
C TYR A 288 5.75 -22.18 -12.29
N ARG A 289 6.41 -22.74 -13.30
CA ARG A 289 6.60 -24.16 -13.47
C ARG A 289 7.71 -24.66 -12.56
N ASN A 290 7.48 -25.78 -11.88
CA ASN A 290 8.49 -26.45 -11.09
C ASN A 290 9.48 -27.21 -11.98
N ALA A 291 10.68 -26.68 -12.14
CA ALA A 291 11.75 -27.31 -12.93
C ALA A 291 12.47 -28.46 -12.21
N GLY A 292 12.10 -28.71 -10.93
CA GLY A 292 12.77 -29.67 -10.06
C GLY A 292 13.95 -29.04 -9.32
N GLY A 293 14.47 -29.77 -8.33
CA GLY A 293 15.61 -29.29 -7.53
C GLY A 293 15.36 -28.03 -6.69
N GLY A 294 14.09 -27.68 -6.44
CA GLY A 294 13.71 -26.47 -5.70
C GLY A 294 13.68 -25.19 -6.55
N HIS A 295 13.76 -25.32 -7.89
CA HIS A 295 13.74 -24.18 -8.80
C HIS A 295 12.45 -24.10 -9.59
N PHE A 296 11.98 -22.87 -9.83
CA PHE A 296 10.80 -22.55 -10.62
C PHE A 296 11.18 -21.67 -11.82
N GLU A 297 10.50 -21.89 -12.94
CA GLU A 297 10.62 -21.10 -14.17
C GLU A 297 9.33 -20.34 -14.44
N GLU A 298 9.42 -19.04 -14.69
CA GLU A 298 8.25 -18.26 -15.06
C GLU A 298 7.77 -18.61 -16.46
N ARG A 299 6.50 -19.01 -16.60
CA ARG A 299 5.85 -19.45 -17.87
C ARG A 299 4.64 -18.59 -18.24
N THR A 300 4.49 -17.44 -17.64
CA THR A 300 3.33 -16.53 -17.78
C THR A 300 2.95 -16.26 -19.23
N GLU A 301 3.93 -15.96 -20.09
CA GLU A 301 3.68 -15.68 -21.51
C GLU A 301 3.31 -16.95 -22.31
N ALA A 302 4.02 -18.03 -22.06
CA ALA A 302 3.75 -19.32 -22.70
C ALA A 302 2.37 -19.86 -22.30
N ALA A 303 1.95 -19.62 -21.08
CA ALA A 303 0.63 -19.99 -20.56
C ALA A 303 -0.51 -19.01 -20.96
N GLY A 304 -0.27 -18.05 -21.84
CA GLY A 304 -1.29 -17.10 -22.31
C GLY A 304 -1.82 -16.15 -21.23
N LEU A 305 -1.12 -15.98 -20.10
CA LEU A 305 -1.62 -15.23 -18.93
C LEU A 305 -1.35 -13.72 -18.98
N LYS A 306 -0.64 -13.23 -19.99
CA LYS A 306 -0.21 -11.82 -20.08
C LYS A 306 -1.35 -10.80 -19.97
N GLU A 307 -2.54 -11.15 -20.47
CA GLU A 307 -3.73 -10.32 -20.43
C GLU A 307 -4.68 -10.64 -19.26
N GLN A 308 -4.31 -11.58 -18.41
CA GLN A 308 -5.07 -11.92 -17.21
C GLN A 308 -4.68 -11.00 -16.06
N LEU A 309 -5.08 -9.73 -16.18
CA LEU A 309 -4.70 -8.66 -15.27
C LEU A 309 -5.50 -8.70 -13.98
N GLY A 310 -4.85 -8.32 -12.87
CA GLY A 310 -5.47 -8.24 -11.57
C GLY A 310 -5.88 -9.59 -10.99
N GLY A 311 -6.29 -9.60 -9.74
CA GLY A 311 -6.81 -10.79 -9.05
C GLY A 311 -6.61 -10.70 -7.56
N LEU A 312 -7.70 -10.64 -6.80
CA LEU A 312 -7.67 -10.62 -5.34
C LEU A 312 -7.27 -11.99 -4.78
N ASN A 313 -7.78 -13.05 -5.41
CA ASN A 313 -7.51 -14.43 -5.01
C ASN A 313 -7.61 -15.38 -6.21
N ALA A 314 -7.08 -16.59 -6.06
CA ALA A 314 -7.18 -17.67 -7.04
C ALA A 314 -7.48 -18.98 -6.33
N THR A 315 -8.23 -19.85 -7.01
CA THR A 315 -8.43 -21.24 -6.61
C THR A 315 -8.39 -22.12 -7.84
N HIS A 316 -8.23 -23.43 -7.65
CA HIS A 316 -8.09 -24.40 -8.73
C HIS A 316 -9.13 -25.53 -8.60
N THR A 317 -9.50 -26.10 -9.73
CA THR A 317 -10.37 -27.27 -9.81
C THR A 317 -10.41 -27.76 -11.26
N ASP A 318 -10.64 -29.06 -11.49
CA ASP A 318 -11.05 -29.57 -12.78
C ASP A 318 -12.57 -29.34 -12.92
N TYR A 319 -12.98 -28.17 -13.49
CA TYR A 319 -14.39 -27.77 -13.53
C TYR A 319 -15.18 -28.53 -14.61
N ASN A 320 -14.53 -29.04 -15.64
CA ASN A 320 -15.14 -29.69 -16.79
C ASN A 320 -14.93 -31.22 -16.81
N ASN A 321 -14.22 -31.76 -15.82
CA ASN A 321 -13.86 -33.18 -15.67
C ASN A 321 -13.07 -33.75 -16.87
N ASP A 322 -12.16 -32.97 -17.44
CA ASP A 322 -11.29 -33.41 -18.51
C ASP A 322 -9.92 -33.96 -18.02
N GLY A 323 -9.72 -33.94 -16.70
CA GLY A 323 -8.51 -34.44 -16.04
C GLY A 323 -7.39 -33.41 -15.89
N PHE A 324 -7.60 -32.18 -16.39
CA PHE A 324 -6.65 -31.08 -16.22
C PHE A 324 -7.16 -30.07 -15.20
N ILE A 325 -6.25 -29.54 -14.40
CA ILE A 325 -6.63 -28.59 -13.34
C ILE A 325 -6.72 -27.19 -13.92
N ASP A 326 -7.88 -26.58 -13.77
CA ASP A 326 -8.21 -25.22 -14.19
C ASP A 326 -8.04 -24.21 -13.06
N VAL A 327 -8.03 -22.90 -13.38
CA VAL A 327 -7.87 -21.84 -12.40
C VAL A 327 -9.05 -20.87 -12.46
N PHE A 328 -9.68 -20.62 -11.31
CA PHE A 328 -10.67 -19.57 -11.14
C PHE A 328 -10.02 -18.36 -10.43
N VAL A 329 -9.93 -17.24 -11.15
CA VAL A 329 -9.39 -15.98 -10.64
C VAL A 329 -10.51 -15.08 -10.18
N MET A 330 -10.57 -14.83 -8.87
CA MET A 330 -11.50 -13.91 -8.25
C MET A 330 -10.92 -12.50 -8.31
N ARG A 331 -11.66 -11.59 -8.95
CA ARG A 331 -11.26 -10.20 -9.12
C ARG A 331 -12.24 -9.26 -8.43
N GLY A 332 -11.97 -7.99 -8.55
CA GLY A 332 -12.66 -6.95 -7.84
C GLY A 332 -11.85 -6.52 -6.63
N GLY A 333 -12.50 -5.94 -5.65
CA GLY A 333 -11.87 -5.44 -4.44
C GLY A 333 -12.17 -3.97 -4.20
N TRP A 334 -11.29 -3.32 -3.47
CA TRP A 334 -11.56 -1.96 -2.97
C TRP A 334 -11.40 -0.85 -3.99
N GLU A 335 -10.62 -1.08 -5.07
CA GLU A 335 -10.34 -0.03 -6.05
C GLU A 335 -11.33 -0.05 -7.21
N TYR A 336 -11.55 -1.25 -7.80
CA TYR A 336 -12.32 -1.39 -9.05
C TYR A 336 -13.22 -2.62 -9.02
N PRO A 337 -14.46 -2.54 -9.54
CA PRO A 337 -15.18 -3.72 -9.92
C PRO A 337 -14.53 -4.34 -11.17
N MET A 338 -14.20 -5.63 -11.11
CA MET A 338 -13.56 -6.36 -12.19
C MET A 338 -14.25 -7.71 -12.35
N ARG A 339 -14.39 -8.18 -13.61
CA ARG A 339 -14.94 -9.53 -13.86
C ARG A 339 -13.99 -10.62 -13.37
N ASN A 340 -14.54 -11.70 -12.84
CA ASN A 340 -13.80 -12.93 -12.58
C ASN A 340 -13.43 -13.63 -13.89
N SER A 341 -12.43 -14.51 -13.85
CA SER A 341 -12.09 -15.39 -14.98
C SER A 341 -12.00 -16.84 -14.52
N LEU A 342 -12.58 -17.72 -15.32
CA LEU A 342 -12.31 -19.14 -15.27
C LEU A 342 -11.38 -19.48 -16.43
N LEU A 343 -10.15 -19.88 -16.11
CA LEU A 343 -9.08 -20.21 -17.05
C LEU A 343 -9.05 -21.71 -17.21
N ARG A 344 -9.30 -22.18 -18.42
CA ARG A 344 -9.25 -23.60 -18.74
C ARG A 344 -7.83 -23.99 -19.12
N ASN A 345 -7.30 -25.01 -18.47
CA ASN A 345 -6.05 -25.65 -18.81
C ASN A 345 -6.24 -26.58 -20.04
N ASP A 346 -5.31 -26.54 -20.98
CA ASP A 346 -5.32 -27.41 -22.17
C ASP A 346 -4.47 -28.71 -21.99
N GLY A 347 -3.98 -28.93 -20.76
CA GLY A 347 -3.14 -30.06 -20.40
C GLY A 347 -1.69 -29.98 -20.92
N LYS A 348 -1.25 -28.80 -21.35
CA LYS A 348 0.12 -28.53 -21.81
C LYS A 348 0.80 -27.44 -20.98
N GLY A 349 0.19 -27.03 -19.89
CA GLY A 349 0.65 -25.93 -19.06
C GLY A 349 0.48 -24.57 -19.74
N ASN A 350 -0.56 -24.42 -20.57
CA ASN A 350 -0.89 -23.20 -21.29
C ASN A 350 -2.22 -22.60 -20.84
#